data_f79342b702c37def48f887e46123f704
#
_entry.id   f79342b702c37def48f887e46123f704
#
_cell.length_a   1.000
_cell.length_b   1.000
_cell.length_c   1.000
_cell.angle_alpha   90.00
_cell.angle_beta   90.00
_cell.angle_gamma   90.00
#
_symmetry.space_group_name_H-M   'P 1'
#
loop_
_entity.id
_entity.type
_entity.pdbx_description
1 polymer ?
#
loop_
_entity_poly.entity_id
_entity_poly.type
_entity_poly.pdbx_seq_one_letter_code
_entity_poly.pdbx_strand_id
1 'polypeptide(L)'
;FMNYQLMNKMKEYEPEFDQLLFYLPLSGSAFKKVYYDELLDRAVSKFVPADDLIVPYTATSLEDAEAVIHVLKISENDLRKKQVSGFYRDVEITPGYSQETEVEKKERELEGTRKTRDEQMFTILEFHTNIDLEGFEDKDMEQNPTGIKLPYIVTLDSSSREVLSIRRNYK
;
A
#
# COMPACT_ATOMS: atom_id res chain seq x y z
N PHE A 1 21.66 3.48 19.16
CA PHE A 1 21.04 2.42 18.33
C PHE A 1 20.11 3.03 17.28
N MET A 2 19.09 3.83 17.65
CA MET A 2 18.13 4.45 16.74
C MET A 2 18.79 5.26 15.60
N ASN A 3 19.73 6.15 15.92
CA ASN A 3 20.45 6.93 14.90
C ASN A 3 21.19 6.06 13.89
N TYR A 4 21.79 4.97 14.34
CA TYR A 4 22.44 4.02 13.43
C TYR A 4 21.43 3.35 12.49
N GLN A 5 20.28 2.96 12.99
CA GLN A 5 19.20 2.38 12.19
C GLN A 5 18.71 3.36 11.12
N LEU A 6 18.38 4.58 11.51
CA LEU A 6 17.83 5.60 10.62
C LEU A 6 18.84 6.07 9.56
N MET A 7 20.09 6.31 9.96
CA MET A 7 21.07 6.94 9.07
C MET A 7 21.90 5.93 8.24
N ASN A 8 22.07 4.70 8.73
CA ASN A 8 22.93 3.73 8.05
C ASN A 8 22.17 2.53 7.49
N LYS A 9 21.09 2.10 8.12
CA LYS A 9 20.32 0.94 7.67
C LYS A 9 19.16 1.34 6.74
N MET A 10 18.44 2.39 7.08
CA MET A 10 17.29 2.90 6.32
C MET A 10 17.74 4.02 5.36
N LYS A 11 18.42 3.67 4.29
CA LYS A 11 18.97 4.63 3.32
C LYS A 11 17.91 5.53 2.68
N GLU A 12 16.68 5.05 2.60
CA GLU A 12 15.53 5.78 2.08
C GLU A 12 14.95 6.79 3.07
N TYR A 13 15.34 6.73 4.35
CA TYR A 13 14.69 7.54 5.40
C TYR A 13 14.81 9.05 5.15
N GLU A 14 16.01 9.52 4.81
CA GLU A 14 16.29 10.94 4.59
C GLU A 14 15.56 11.48 3.35
N PRO A 15 15.72 10.89 2.13
CA PRO A 15 15.03 11.38 0.95
C PRO A 15 13.50 11.27 1.04
N GLU A 16 12.97 10.23 1.64
CA GLU A 16 11.53 10.06 1.85
C GLU A 16 10.97 11.05 2.88
N PHE A 17 11.80 11.46 3.85
CA PHE A 17 11.43 12.47 4.82
C PHE A 17 11.45 13.87 4.23
N ASP A 18 12.42 14.18 3.36
CA ASP A 18 12.47 15.43 2.61
C ASP A 18 11.25 15.60 1.71
N GLN A 19 10.83 14.53 1.02
CA GLN A 19 9.60 14.54 0.24
C GLN A 19 8.38 14.82 1.12
N LEU A 20 8.26 14.19 2.28
CA LEU A 20 7.17 14.44 3.21
C LEU A 20 7.12 15.91 3.64
N LEU A 21 8.27 16.49 4.00
CA LEU A 21 8.35 17.90 4.41
C LEU A 21 8.01 18.87 3.27
N PHE A 22 8.33 18.50 2.05
CA PHE A 22 8.00 19.30 0.86
C PHE A 22 6.50 19.25 0.54
N TYR A 23 5.89 18.06 0.58
CA TYR A 23 4.48 17.86 0.23
C TYR A 23 3.52 18.32 1.33
N LEU A 24 3.90 18.24 2.59
CA LEU A 24 3.03 18.59 3.71
C LEU A 24 2.45 20.01 3.64
N PRO A 25 3.24 21.08 3.34
CA PRO A 25 2.68 22.43 3.18
C PRO A 25 1.82 22.60 1.94
N LEU A 26 2.06 21.81 0.88
CA LEU A 26 1.34 21.92 -0.39
C LEU A 26 -0.04 21.25 -0.33
N SER A 27 -0.09 20.01 0.17
CA SER A 27 -1.32 19.21 0.22
C SER A 27 -2.08 19.31 1.53
N GLY A 28 -1.47 19.92 2.57
CA GLY A 28 -2.05 19.98 3.91
C GLY A 28 -2.00 18.69 4.70
N SER A 29 -1.74 17.56 4.05
CA SER A 29 -1.57 16.24 4.67
C SER A 29 -0.56 15.39 3.92
N ALA A 30 0.20 14.62 4.68
CA ALA A 30 1.19 13.69 4.15
C ALA A 30 1.33 12.53 5.13
N PHE A 31 1.58 11.35 4.61
CA PHE A 31 1.59 10.13 5.39
C PHE A 31 2.93 9.41 5.28
N LYS A 32 3.21 8.57 6.25
CA LYS A 32 4.42 7.77 6.29
C LYS A 32 4.06 6.33 6.63
N LYS A 33 4.48 5.40 5.77
CA LYS A 33 4.31 3.97 5.99
C LYS A 33 5.60 3.38 6.52
N VAL A 34 5.55 2.82 7.70
CA VAL A 34 6.68 2.14 8.33
C VAL A 34 6.35 0.66 8.45
N TYR A 35 7.21 -0.20 7.94
CA TYR A 35 7.03 -1.64 7.98
C TYR A 35 8.38 -2.36 7.94
N TYR A 36 8.37 -3.64 8.28
CA TYR A 36 9.52 -4.51 8.10
C TYR A 36 9.44 -5.19 6.74
N ASP A 37 10.48 -5.05 5.94
CA ASP A 37 10.59 -5.69 4.64
C ASP A 37 11.42 -6.97 4.77
N GLU A 38 10.75 -8.11 4.60
CA GLU A 38 11.37 -9.43 4.74
C GLU A 38 12.42 -9.71 3.65
N LEU A 39 12.25 -9.12 2.45
CA LEU A 39 13.23 -9.29 1.36
C LEU A 39 14.51 -8.50 1.61
N LEU A 40 14.39 -7.34 2.26
CA LEU A 40 15.51 -6.48 2.61
C LEU A 40 16.07 -6.76 4.01
N ASP A 41 15.37 -7.58 4.79
CA ASP A 41 15.68 -7.92 6.19
C ASP A 41 15.94 -6.69 7.07
N ARG A 42 15.08 -5.67 6.92
CA ARG A 42 15.18 -4.40 7.67
C ARG A 42 13.87 -3.63 7.72
N ALA A 43 13.78 -2.71 8.66
CA ALA A 43 12.70 -1.73 8.67
C ALA A 43 12.85 -0.75 7.48
N VAL A 44 11.72 -0.40 6.90
CA VAL A 44 11.59 0.52 5.77
C VAL A 44 10.59 1.61 6.15
N SER A 45 10.88 2.84 5.73
CA SER A 45 10.01 3.98 5.95
C SER A 45 9.81 4.70 4.63
N LYS A 46 8.58 4.68 4.12
CA LYS A 46 8.21 5.30 2.84
C LYS A 46 7.24 6.44 3.03
N PHE A 47 7.42 7.48 2.25
CA PHE A 47 6.45 8.54 2.09
C PHE A 47 5.24 8.04 1.30
N VAL A 48 4.04 8.45 1.71
CA VAL A 48 2.79 8.17 1.00
C VAL A 48 2.07 9.49 0.81
N PRO A 49 1.91 9.95 -0.44
CA PRO A 49 1.14 11.15 -0.73
C PRO A 49 -0.34 10.93 -0.36
N ALA A 50 -1.04 12.02 -0.09
CA ALA A 50 -2.46 11.96 0.27
C ALA A 50 -3.32 11.35 -0.85
N ASP A 51 -2.94 11.53 -2.11
CA ASP A 51 -3.65 11.02 -3.28
C ASP A 51 -3.60 9.49 -3.40
N ASP A 52 -2.57 8.86 -2.83
CA ASP A 52 -2.42 7.40 -2.83
C ASP A 52 -3.05 6.74 -1.58
N LEU A 53 -3.72 7.52 -0.72
CA LEU A 53 -4.37 7.02 0.48
C LEU A 53 -5.87 7.31 0.45
N ILE A 54 -6.67 6.26 0.44
CA ILE A 54 -8.13 6.36 0.45
C ILE A 54 -8.62 6.00 1.85
N VAL A 55 -9.37 6.91 2.46
CA VAL A 55 -9.99 6.74 3.77
C VAL A 55 -11.48 7.06 3.69
N PRO A 56 -12.33 6.49 4.56
CA PRO A 56 -13.74 6.84 4.64
C PRO A 56 -13.92 8.32 4.98
N TYR A 57 -14.90 8.97 4.37
CA TYR A 57 -15.18 10.40 4.59
C TYR A 57 -15.50 10.73 6.06
N THR A 58 -16.02 9.76 6.80
CA THR A 58 -16.38 9.91 8.22
C THR A 58 -15.21 9.78 9.18
N ALA A 59 -14.04 9.33 8.68
CA ALA A 59 -12.87 9.14 9.52
C ALA A 59 -12.25 10.48 9.92
N THR A 60 -12.02 10.68 11.21
CA THR A 60 -11.33 11.85 11.75
C THR A 60 -9.84 11.60 11.92
N SER A 61 -9.44 10.35 12.05
CA SER A 61 -8.04 9.91 12.13
C SER A 61 -7.86 8.57 11.42
N LEU A 62 -6.62 8.18 11.14
CA LEU A 62 -6.33 6.85 10.59
C LEU A 62 -6.63 5.71 11.59
N GLU A 63 -6.62 6.01 12.88
CA GLU A 63 -6.88 5.03 13.93
C GLU A 63 -8.37 4.70 14.04
N ASP A 64 -9.24 5.69 13.78
CA ASP A 64 -10.70 5.55 13.82
C ASP A 64 -11.29 5.05 12.50
N ALA A 65 -10.47 5.00 11.44
CA ALA A 65 -10.93 4.55 10.15
C ALA A 65 -11.20 3.03 10.16
N GLU A 66 -12.41 2.62 9.75
CA GLU A 66 -12.75 1.20 9.60
C GLU A 66 -11.91 0.50 8.53
N ALA A 67 -11.53 1.24 7.50
CA ALA A 67 -10.66 0.76 6.43
C ALA A 67 -9.78 1.89 5.93
N VAL A 68 -8.52 1.57 5.68
CA VAL A 68 -7.56 2.46 5.02
C VAL A 68 -7.03 1.72 3.81
N ILE A 69 -7.10 2.35 2.62
CA ILE A 69 -6.63 1.72 1.39
C ILE A 69 -5.42 2.50 0.88
N HIS A 70 -4.32 1.82 0.68
CA HIS A 70 -3.12 2.35 0.07
C HIS A 70 -3.04 1.88 -1.38
N VAL A 71 -2.99 2.84 -2.30
CA VAL A 71 -2.87 2.61 -3.73
C VAL A 71 -1.39 2.51 -4.08
N LEU A 72 -0.97 1.37 -4.61
CA LEU A 72 0.41 1.08 -4.97
C LEU A 72 0.53 0.93 -6.48
N LYS A 73 1.44 1.67 -7.09
CA LYS A 73 1.83 1.47 -8.48
C LYS A 73 3.15 0.69 -8.50
N ILE A 74 3.13 -0.52 -9.04
CA ILE A 74 4.31 -1.38 -9.09
C ILE A 74 4.61 -1.83 -10.51
N SER A 75 5.89 -2.04 -10.81
CA SER A 75 6.32 -2.59 -12.09
C SER A 75 6.01 -4.08 -12.21
N GLU A 76 5.97 -4.61 -13.43
CA GLU A 76 5.80 -6.05 -13.68
C GLU A 76 6.89 -6.87 -12.97
N ASN A 77 8.13 -6.40 -13.05
CA ASN A 77 9.26 -7.09 -12.42
C ASN A 77 9.13 -7.16 -10.89
N ASP A 78 8.67 -6.08 -10.25
CA ASP A 78 8.50 -6.06 -8.79
C ASP A 78 7.30 -6.89 -8.36
N LEU A 79 6.24 -6.91 -9.16
CA LEU A 79 5.12 -7.84 -8.97
C LEU A 79 5.61 -9.29 -9.01
N ARG A 80 6.38 -9.63 -10.05
CA ARG A 80 6.92 -11.00 -10.21
C ARG A 80 7.86 -11.39 -9.09
N LYS A 81 8.73 -10.50 -8.62
CA LYS A 81 9.58 -10.74 -7.43
C LYS A 81 8.74 -11.10 -6.21
N LYS A 82 7.65 -10.38 -5.97
CA LYS A 82 6.75 -10.64 -4.83
C LYS A 82 5.98 -11.96 -4.99
N GLN A 83 5.64 -12.36 -6.21
CA GLN A 83 5.03 -13.68 -6.48
C GLN A 83 6.03 -14.79 -6.24
N VAL A 84 7.24 -14.69 -6.79
CA VAL A 84 8.31 -15.70 -6.62
C VAL A 84 8.73 -15.85 -5.16
N SER A 85 8.76 -14.75 -4.39
CA SER A 85 9.06 -14.81 -2.95
C SER A 85 7.92 -15.41 -2.10
N GLY A 86 6.75 -15.70 -2.70
CA GLY A 86 5.58 -16.20 -1.99
C GLY A 86 4.82 -15.13 -1.19
N PHE A 87 5.21 -13.85 -1.33
CA PHE A 87 4.52 -12.74 -0.69
C PHE A 87 3.15 -12.47 -1.33
N TYR A 88 3.05 -12.61 -2.66
CA TYR A 88 1.81 -12.61 -3.41
C TYR A 88 1.55 -13.99 -4.01
N ARG A 89 0.27 -14.31 -4.20
CA ARG A 89 -0.14 -15.50 -4.94
C ARG A 89 0.32 -15.39 -6.39
N ASP A 90 0.74 -16.50 -6.97
CA ASP A 90 1.09 -16.57 -8.40
C ASP A 90 -0.19 -16.64 -9.24
N VAL A 91 -0.72 -15.45 -9.58
CA VAL A 91 -1.91 -15.26 -10.39
C VAL A 91 -1.53 -14.40 -11.59
N GLU A 92 -2.00 -14.75 -12.77
CA GLU A 92 -1.83 -13.92 -13.95
C GLU A 92 -2.72 -12.67 -13.83
N ILE A 93 -2.07 -11.51 -13.75
CA ILE A 93 -2.73 -10.22 -13.68
C ILE A 93 -2.43 -9.49 -14.98
N THR A 94 -3.46 -8.94 -15.60
CA THR A 94 -3.31 -8.05 -16.74
C THR A 94 -3.08 -6.62 -16.26
N PRO A 95 -2.10 -5.90 -16.82
CA PRO A 95 -1.93 -4.49 -16.50
C PRO A 95 -3.24 -3.75 -16.74
N GLY A 96 -3.77 -3.14 -15.70
CA GLY A 96 -4.94 -2.30 -15.84
C GLY A 96 -4.57 -1.09 -16.71
N TYR A 97 -5.42 -0.76 -17.66
CA TYR A 97 -5.39 0.57 -18.24
C TYR A 97 -5.78 1.53 -17.10
N SER A 98 -4.79 2.13 -16.44
CA SER A 98 -5.07 3.26 -15.58
C SER A 98 -5.69 4.31 -16.51
N GLN A 99 -6.99 4.57 -16.35
CA GLN A 99 -7.59 5.74 -16.98
C GLN A 99 -6.86 6.93 -16.37
N GLU A 100 -6.01 7.54 -17.22
CA GLU A 100 -5.36 8.79 -16.82
C GLU A 100 -6.45 9.78 -16.47
N THR A 101 -6.29 10.42 -15.33
CA THR A 101 -7.13 11.55 -14.98
C THR A 101 -6.91 12.67 -16.00
N GLU A 102 -7.92 13.50 -16.23
CA GLU A 102 -7.78 14.65 -17.16
C GLU A 102 -6.62 15.58 -16.78
N VAL A 103 -6.27 15.61 -15.48
CA VAL A 103 -5.15 16.39 -14.96
C VAL A 103 -3.81 15.79 -15.41
N GLU A 104 -3.60 14.49 -15.20
CA GLU A 104 -2.39 13.78 -15.63
C GLU A 104 -2.21 13.87 -17.16
N LYS A 105 -3.30 13.82 -17.90
CA LYS A 105 -3.27 13.98 -19.37
C LYS A 105 -2.83 15.38 -19.78
N LYS A 106 -3.34 16.42 -19.11
CA LYS A 106 -2.95 17.81 -19.38
C LYS A 106 -1.51 18.10 -18.97
N GLU A 107 -1.07 17.61 -17.83
CA GLU A 107 0.32 17.74 -17.36
C GLU A 107 1.28 17.12 -18.38
N ARG A 108 0.99 15.91 -18.83
CA ARG A 108 1.78 15.25 -19.86
C ARG A 108 1.81 15.97 -21.20
N GLU A 109 0.67 16.53 -21.65
CA GLU A 109 0.59 17.34 -22.86
C GLU A 109 1.46 18.61 -22.75
N LEU A 110 1.51 19.22 -21.56
CA LEU A 110 2.35 20.38 -21.28
C LEU A 110 3.84 20.03 -21.24
N GLU A 111 4.18 18.85 -20.72
CA GLU A 111 5.56 18.35 -20.65
C GLU A 111 6.06 17.76 -21.99
N GLY A 112 5.17 17.55 -22.97
CA GLY A 112 5.50 16.98 -24.25
C GLY A 112 5.98 15.52 -24.22
N THR A 113 5.74 14.85 -23.10
CA THR A 113 6.13 13.45 -22.88
C THR A 113 5.09 12.51 -23.49
N ARG A 114 5.55 11.51 -24.22
CA ARG A 114 4.70 10.41 -24.72
C ARG A 114 4.81 9.23 -23.76
N LYS A 115 3.67 8.63 -23.39
CA LYS A 115 3.68 7.35 -22.70
C LYS A 115 4.39 6.31 -23.58
N THR A 116 5.54 5.84 -23.11
CA THR A 116 6.20 4.71 -23.74
C THR A 116 5.43 3.46 -23.31
N ARG A 117 5.16 2.56 -24.24
CA ARG A 117 4.37 1.33 -24.02
C ARG A 117 5.02 0.37 -23.01
N ASP A 118 6.26 0.64 -22.62
CA ASP A 118 7.07 -0.21 -21.73
C ASP A 118 6.87 0.06 -20.23
N GLU A 119 6.12 1.10 -19.85
CA GLU A 119 5.81 1.37 -18.44
C GLU A 119 4.40 0.87 -18.09
N GLN A 120 4.20 -0.43 -18.26
CA GLN A 120 3.00 -1.08 -17.74
C GLN A 120 3.10 -1.18 -16.22
N MET A 121 2.46 -0.23 -15.55
CA MET A 121 2.35 -0.24 -14.09
C MET A 121 1.08 -0.97 -13.67
N PHE A 122 1.23 -1.84 -12.66
CA PHE A 122 0.09 -2.51 -12.03
C PHE A 122 -0.37 -1.67 -10.84
N THR A 123 -1.66 -1.42 -10.78
CA THR A 123 -2.27 -0.72 -9.63
C THR A 123 -2.76 -1.74 -8.63
N ILE A 124 -2.10 -1.80 -7.50
CA ILE A 124 -2.40 -2.71 -6.41
C ILE A 124 -3.05 -1.92 -5.27
N LEU A 125 -4.13 -2.45 -4.74
CA LEU A 125 -4.84 -1.88 -3.60
C LEU A 125 -4.52 -2.70 -2.35
N GLU A 126 -3.96 -2.05 -1.35
CA GLU A 126 -3.67 -2.66 -0.06
C GLU A 126 -4.67 -2.13 0.98
N PHE A 127 -5.57 -2.98 1.40
CA PHE A 127 -6.63 -2.68 2.36
C PHE A 127 -6.17 -3.02 3.77
N HIS A 128 -6.14 -2.05 4.65
CA HIS A 128 -6.02 -2.24 6.09
C HIS A 128 -7.43 -2.15 6.69
N THR A 129 -8.02 -3.26 7.07
CA THR A 129 -9.41 -3.30 7.51
C THR A 129 -9.66 -4.42 8.51
N ASN A 130 -10.77 -4.32 9.23
CA ASN A 130 -11.20 -5.35 10.16
C ASN A 130 -12.20 -6.27 9.46
N ILE A 131 -11.87 -7.56 9.39
CA ILE A 131 -12.67 -8.58 8.70
C ILE A 131 -12.89 -9.76 9.65
N ASP A 132 -14.09 -10.34 9.60
CA ASP A 132 -14.36 -11.66 10.11
C ASP A 132 -14.16 -12.66 8.97
N LEU A 133 -13.07 -13.44 9.04
CA LEU A 133 -12.67 -14.36 7.98
C LEU A 133 -13.00 -15.78 8.40
N GLU A 134 -13.81 -16.49 7.61
CA GLU A 134 -14.20 -17.88 7.85
C GLU A 134 -12.97 -18.78 8.06
N GLY A 135 -12.97 -19.49 9.19
CA GLY A 135 -11.85 -20.36 9.61
C GLY A 135 -10.73 -19.65 10.38
N PHE A 136 -10.76 -18.31 10.48
CA PHE A 136 -9.80 -17.49 11.22
C PHE A 136 -10.50 -16.49 12.15
N GLU A 137 -11.74 -16.82 12.53
CA GLU A 137 -12.55 -16.02 13.43
C GLU A 137 -11.89 -15.88 14.80
N ASP A 138 -12.20 -14.79 15.50
CA ASP A 138 -11.89 -14.66 16.91
C ASP A 138 -12.76 -15.63 17.71
N LYS A 139 -12.16 -16.34 18.69
CA LYS A 139 -12.84 -17.37 19.48
C LYS A 139 -12.67 -17.07 20.95
N ASP A 140 -13.74 -17.29 21.69
CA ASP A 140 -13.74 -17.23 23.15
C ASP A 140 -13.02 -18.43 23.78
N MET A 141 -12.98 -18.49 25.11
CA MET A 141 -12.35 -19.58 25.87
C MET A 141 -13.02 -20.95 25.60
N GLU A 142 -14.26 -20.96 25.13
CA GLU A 142 -15.05 -22.15 24.79
C GLU A 142 -14.95 -22.53 23.31
N GLN A 143 -14.10 -21.83 22.55
CA GLN A 143 -13.90 -22.01 21.12
C GLN A 143 -15.10 -21.62 20.23
N ASN A 144 -16.07 -20.87 20.74
CA ASN A 144 -17.15 -20.33 19.95
C ASN A 144 -16.71 -19.03 19.26
N PRO A 145 -17.15 -18.79 18.01
CA PRO A 145 -16.83 -17.54 17.32
C PRO A 145 -17.47 -16.35 18.04
N THR A 146 -16.67 -15.34 18.34
CA THR A 146 -17.13 -14.13 19.05
C THR A 146 -17.83 -13.13 18.13
N GLY A 147 -17.66 -13.26 16.80
CA GLY A 147 -18.12 -12.29 15.80
C GLY A 147 -17.31 -10.98 15.79
N ILE A 148 -16.21 -10.93 16.53
CA ILE A 148 -15.29 -9.77 16.52
C ILE A 148 -14.48 -9.79 15.24
N LYS A 149 -14.54 -8.69 14.49
CA LYS A 149 -13.72 -8.50 13.28
C LYS A 149 -12.28 -8.24 13.67
N LEU A 150 -11.39 -9.00 13.08
CA LEU A 150 -9.96 -8.95 13.35
C LEU A 150 -9.23 -8.13 12.27
N PRO A 151 -8.15 -7.41 12.62
CA PRO A 151 -7.43 -6.59 11.66
C PRO A 151 -6.61 -7.44 10.67
N TYR A 152 -6.86 -7.22 9.39
CA TYR A 152 -6.16 -7.85 8.28
C TYR A 152 -5.64 -6.83 7.26
N ILE A 153 -4.60 -7.21 6.56
CA ILE A 153 -4.10 -6.54 5.37
C ILE A 153 -4.47 -7.43 4.18
N VAL A 154 -5.37 -6.94 3.34
CA VAL A 154 -5.79 -7.61 2.11
C VAL A 154 -5.24 -6.84 0.93
N THR A 155 -4.49 -7.52 0.08
CA THR A 155 -3.94 -6.93 -1.13
C THR A 155 -4.63 -7.52 -2.35
N LEU A 156 -5.09 -6.66 -3.23
CA LEU A 156 -5.75 -7.08 -4.46
C LEU A 156 -5.32 -6.21 -5.66
N ASP A 157 -5.43 -6.77 -6.84
CA ASP A 157 -5.27 -6.01 -8.08
C ASP A 157 -6.51 -5.15 -8.35
N SER A 158 -6.28 -3.90 -8.72
CA SER A 158 -7.35 -2.94 -8.98
C SER A 158 -8.22 -3.30 -10.19
N SER A 159 -7.63 -3.91 -11.22
CA SER A 159 -8.29 -4.21 -12.50
C SER A 159 -9.10 -5.49 -12.45
N SER A 160 -8.46 -6.60 -12.06
CA SER A 160 -9.07 -7.93 -12.01
C SER A 160 -9.84 -8.19 -10.72
N ARG A 161 -9.55 -7.41 -9.66
CA ARG A 161 -10.02 -7.63 -8.28
C ARG A 161 -9.56 -8.97 -7.68
N GLU A 162 -8.54 -9.57 -8.29
CA GLU A 162 -7.93 -10.79 -7.76
C GLU A 162 -7.20 -10.51 -6.45
N VAL A 163 -7.43 -11.36 -5.46
CA VAL A 163 -6.76 -11.28 -4.17
C VAL A 163 -5.37 -11.86 -4.27
N LEU A 164 -4.37 -11.02 -4.03
CA LEU A 164 -2.95 -11.37 -4.10
C LEU A 164 -2.41 -11.89 -2.77
N SER A 165 -2.83 -11.28 -1.66
CA SER A 165 -2.46 -11.74 -0.32
C SER A 165 -3.48 -11.34 0.73
N ILE A 166 -3.60 -12.15 1.78
CA ILE A 166 -4.33 -11.84 3.00
C ILE A 166 -3.40 -12.13 4.16
N ARG A 167 -3.17 -11.14 5.02
CA ARG A 167 -2.28 -11.30 6.17
C ARG A 167 -2.89 -10.66 7.41
N ARG A 168 -2.64 -11.28 8.55
CA ARG A 168 -3.02 -10.72 9.84
C ARG A 168 -2.23 -9.44 10.10
N ASN A 169 -2.91 -8.38 10.50
CA ASN A 169 -2.28 -7.15 10.93
C ASN A 169 -2.16 -7.18 12.47
N TYR A 170 -0.97 -7.39 12.96
CA TYR A 170 -0.69 -7.32 14.40
C TYR A 170 -0.31 -5.87 14.72
N LYS A 171 -1.24 -5.17 15.38
CA LYS A 171 -0.96 -3.83 15.92
C LYS A 171 -0.22 -3.93 17.25
#